data_4d9f85bb63eeb9ad2fa9735dba81b94f
#
_entry.id   4d9f85bb63eeb9ad2fa9735dba81b94f
#
_cell.length_a   1.000
_cell.length_b   1.000
_cell.length_c   1.000
_cell.angle_alpha   90.00
_cell.angle_beta   90.00
_cell.angle_gamma   90.00
#
_symmetry.space_group_name_H-M   'P 1'
#
loop_
_entity.id
_entity.type
_entity.pdbx_description
1 polymer ?
#
loop_
_entity_poly.entity_id
_entity_poly.type
_entity_poly.pdbx_seq_one_letter_code
_entity_poly.pdbx_strand_id
1 'polypeptide(L)'
;MSDKKYPDVKTGEVLLKVEELSQHFGPLKAVDKVSFEVKKGEVFGLVGESGCGKTTTGRTIIRLYNATGGNVYFKGQRIGAGTLGYKEAIKKAKENAKLQIAELNKASKDDPATKAENDAKIAEIKADLANAIAENKKEIASAKYDNKHAERDLVTQIQMIFQDPIASLNPRMTVREIIAEVMVIK
;
A
#
# COMPACT_ATOMS: atom_id res chain seq x y z
N MET A 1 3.26 34.14 -2.81
CA MET A 1 3.55 33.07 -3.81
C MET A 1 4.25 31.97 -3.04
N SER A 2 3.56 30.87 -2.75
CA SER A 2 4.17 29.77 -1.97
C SER A 2 5.19 29.07 -2.85
N ASP A 3 6.43 29.02 -2.36
CA ASP A 3 7.47 28.18 -2.94
C ASP A 3 6.91 26.78 -3.09
N LYS A 4 6.92 26.26 -4.31
CA LYS A 4 6.35 24.93 -4.63
C LYS A 4 7.16 23.86 -3.89
N LYS A 5 6.65 23.41 -2.77
CA LYS A 5 7.25 22.36 -1.93
C LYS A 5 7.40 21.01 -2.66
N TYR A 6 6.68 20.83 -3.77
CA TYR A 6 6.68 19.60 -4.55
C TYR A 6 7.18 19.85 -5.96
N PRO A 7 7.92 18.89 -6.56
CA PRO A 7 8.39 19.01 -7.92
C PRO A 7 7.23 19.23 -8.90
N ASP A 8 7.44 20.14 -9.84
CA ASP A 8 6.47 20.36 -10.92
C ASP A 8 6.66 19.26 -11.95
N VAL A 9 5.71 18.33 -12.01
CA VAL A 9 5.71 17.24 -12.97
C VAL A 9 5.39 17.80 -14.35
N LYS A 10 6.24 17.54 -15.35
CA LYS A 10 6.01 17.99 -16.74
C LYS A 10 4.95 17.12 -17.42
N THR A 11 4.29 17.66 -18.44
CA THR A 11 3.36 16.88 -19.27
C THR A 11 4.07 15.67 -19.85
N GLY A 12 3.44 14.49 -19.73
CA GLY A 12 4.00 13.21 -20.16
C GLY A 12 4.83 12.47 -19.08
N GLU A 13 5.21 13.13 -17.99
CA GLU A 13 5.84 12.46 -16.84
C GLU A 13 4.78 11.82 -15.92
N VAL A 14 5.17 10.78 -15.18
CA VAL A 14 4.28 10.05 -14.27
C VAL A 14 3.82 10.99 -13.14
N LEU A 15 2.51 11.19 -13.07
CA LEU A 15 1.85 12.01 -12.06
C LEU A 15 1.34 11.17 -10.89
N LEU A 16 0.69 10.04 -11.21
CA LEU A 16 0.17 9.08 -10.25
C LEU A 16 0.76 7.71 -10.58
N LYS A 17 1.29 7.02 -9.57
CA LYS A 17 1.76 5.65 -9.69
C LYS A 17 1.12 4.79 -8.61
N VAL A 18 0.53 3.69 -9.01
CA VAL A 18 -0.11 2.69 -8.16
C VAL A 18 0.67 1.40 -8.30
N GLU A 19 1.18 0.85 -7.21
CA GLU A 19 1.99 -0.37 -7.18
C GLU A 19 1.34 -1.41 -6.28
N GLU A 20 0.98 -2.56 -6.86
CA GLU A 20 0.39 -3.72 -6.18
C GLU A 20 -0.71 -3.36 -5.17
N LEU A 21 -1.50 -2.33 -5.48
CA LEU A 21 -2.55 -1.81 -4.61
C LEU A 21 -3.54 -2.91 -4.28
N SER A 22 -3.73 -3.14 -3.00
CA SER A 22 -4.71 -4.08 -2.49
C SER A 22 -5.60 -3.42 -1.44
N GLN A 23 -6.91 -3.66 -1.56
CA GLN A 23 -7.90 -3.23 -0.58
C GLN A 23 -8.79 -4.41 -0.22
N HIS A 24 -8.62 -4.91 1.00
CA HIS A 24 -9.39 -6.02 1.54
C HIS A 24 -10.30 -5.52 2.67
N PHE A 25 -11.54 -6.00 2.67
CA PHE A 25 -12.52 -5.79 3.73
C PHE A 25 -12.79 -7.14 4.42
N GLY A 26 -11.98 -7.45 5.44
CA GLY A 26 -11.98 -8.79 6.02
C GLY A 26 -11.58 -9.85 4.99
N PRO A 27 -12.42 -10.88 4.73
CA PRO A 27 -12.14 -11.92 3.73
C PRO A 27 -12.33 -11.44 2.29
N LEU A 28 -13.08 -10.36 2.07
CA LEU A 28 -13.37 -9.83 0.74
C LEU A 28 -12.17 -9.07 0.19
N LYS A 29 -11.59 -9.53 -0.89
CA LYS A 29 -10.55 -8.87 -1.67
C LYS A 29 -11.20 -7.98 -2.73
N ALA A 30 -11.57 -6.76 -2.39
CA ALA A 30 -12.21 -5.83 -3.32
C ALA A 30 -11.25 -5.31 -4.40
N VAL A 31 -9.97 -5.17 -4.06
CA VAL A 31 -8.86 -4.86 -4.98
C VAL A 31 -7.70 -5.76 -4.56
N ASP A 32 -7.06 -6.43 -5.51
CA ASP A 32 -5.94 -7.34 -5.24
C ASP A 32 -4.80 -7.11 -6.25
N LYS A 33 -3.69 -6.50 -5.78
CA LYS A 33 -2.43 -6.26 -6.49
C LYS A 33 -2.57 -5.55 -7.84
N VAL A 34 -3.34 -4.47 -7.88
CA VAL A 34 -3.52 -3.66 -9.09
C VAL A 34 -2.37 -2.66 -9.21
N SER A 35 -1.76 -2.59 -10.40
CA SER A 35 -0.67 -1.66 -10.71
C SER A 35 -0.95 -0.91 -12.01
N PHE A 36 -0.75 0.40 -12.00
CA PHE A 36 -0.82 1.26 -13.18
C PHE A 36 -0.15 2.61 -12.90
N GLU A 37 0.11 3.34 -13.98
CA GLU A 37 0.64 4.71 -13.92
C GLU A 37 -0.26 5.63 -14.75
N VAL A 38 -0.39 6.87 -14.29
CA VAL A 38 -1.10 7.93 -15.03
C VAL A 38 -0.14 9.10 -15.20
N LYS A 39 0.05 9.53 -16.43
CA LYS A 39 0.92 10.66 -16.78
C LYS A 39 0.18 11.99 -16.68
N LYS A 40 0.89 13.07 -16.43
CA LYS A 40 0.32 14.41 -16.44
C LYS A 40 -0.22 14.76 -17.83
N GLY A 41 -1.49 15.15 -17.88
CA GLY A 41 -2.21 15.45 -19.12
C GLY A 41 -2.85 14.23 -19.81
N GLU A 42 -2.71 13.04 -19.22
CA GLU A 42 -3.32 11.82 -19.72
C GLU A 42 -4.75 11.65 -19.20
N VAL A 43 -5.61 11.08 -20.05
CA VAL A 43 -6.93 10.56 -19.65
C VAL A 43 -6.81 9.05 -19.54
N PHE A 44 -6.86 8.54 -18.32
CA PHE A 44 -6.73 7.11 -18.03
C PHE A 44 -8.11 6.49 -17.71
N GLY A 45 -8.49 5.44 -18.44
CA GLY A 45 -9.76 4.73 -18.24
C GLY A 45 -9.59 3.45 -17.42
N LEU A 46 -10.24 3.38 -16.26
CA LEU A 46 -10.36 2.15 -15.46
C LEU A 46 -11.69 1.47 -15.77
N VAL A 47 -11.65 0.40 -16.57
CA VAL A 47 -12.84 -0.32 -17.05
C VAL A 47 -12.98 -1.70 -16.40
N GLY A 48 -14.18 -2.24 -16.37
CA GLY A 48 -14.49 -3.55 -15.82
C GLY A 48 -15.97 -3.66 -15.42
N GLU A 49 -16.39 -4.85 -15.06
CA GLU A 49 -17.78 -5.15 -14.67
C GLU A 49 -18.21 -4.43 -13.38
N SER A 50 -19.53 -4.39 -13.13
CA SER A 50 -20.05 -3.86 -11.86
C SER A 50 -19.53 -4.69 -10.69
N GLY A 51 -19.08 -4.00 -9.62
CA GLY A 51 -18.54 -4.67 -8.44
C GLY A 51 -17.07 -5.11 -8.51
N CYS A 52 -16.37 -4.96 -9.66
CA CYS A 52 -14.97 -5.38 -9.81
C CYS A 52 -13.93 -4.48 -9.10
N GLY A 53 -14.34 -3.56 -8.23
CA GLY A 53 -13.43 -2.78 -7.40
C GLY A 53 -13.01 -1.40 -7.94
N LYS A 54 -13.52 -0.93 -9.09
CA LYS A 54 -13.16 0.40 -9.67
C LYS A 54 -13.31 1.55 -8.69
N THR A 55 -14.49 1.67 -8.09
CA THR A 55 -14.79 2.70 -7.10
C THR A 55 -13.93 2.55 -5.85
N THR A 56 -13.68 1.31 -5.42
CA THR A 56 -12.80 1.02 -4.27
C THR A 56 -11.37 1.46 -4.57
N THR A 57 -10.86 1.18 -5.77
CA THR A 57 -9.53 1.63 -6.22
C THR A 57 -9.42 3.15 -6.15
N GLY A 58 -10.36 3.88 -6.74
CA GLY A 58 -10.38 5.35 -6.69
C GLY A 58 -10.43 5.89 -5.26
N ARG A 59 -11.32 5.35 -4.41
CA ARG A 59 -11.42 5.75 -3.00
C ARG A 59 -10.17 5.45 -2.19
N THR A 60 -9.45 4.37 -2.52
CA THR A 60 -8.19 4.04 -1.86
C THR A 60 -7.07 4.98 -2.31
N ILE A 61 -7.01 5.37 -3.58
CA ILE A 61 -6.03 6.33 -4.10
C ILE A 61 -6.16 7.69 -3.42
N ILE A 62 -7.38 8.20 -3.27
CA ILE A 62 -7.64 9.49 -2.58
C ILE A 62 -7.66 9.36 -1.05
N ARG A 63 -7.33 8.18 -0.52
CA ARG A 63 -7.22 7.88 0.92
C ARG A 63 -8.52 7.98 1.72
N LEU A 64 -9.67 7.80 1.10
CA LEU A 64 -10.91 7.53 1.83
C LEU A 64 -10.87 6.13 2.49
N TYR A 65 -10.11 5.21 1.88
CA TYR A 65 -9.73 3.94 2.51
C TYR A 65 -8.20 3.88 2.65
N ASN A 66 -7.72 3.36 3.77
CA ASN A 66 -6.31 3.05 3.90
C ASN A 66 -6.01 1.75 3.15
N ALA A 67 -5.07 1.79 2.21
CA ALA A 67 -4.63 0.61 1.49
C ALA A 67 -4.23 -0.52 2.45
N THR A 68 -4.65 -1.75 2.19
CA THR A 68 -4.22 -2.92 2.95
C THR A 68 -2.87 -3.45 2.46
N GLY A 69 -2.58 -3.33 1.16
CA GLY A 69 -1.32 -3.70 0.53
C GLY A 69 -0.95 -2.74 -0.61
N GLY A 70 0.31 -2.78 -1.03
CA GLY A 70 0.83 -1.95 -2.11
C GLY A 70 1.07 -0.50 -1.73
N ASN A 71 1.39 0.33 -2.73
CA ASN A 71 1.77 1.72 -2.54
C ASN A 71 1.05 2.63 -3.54
N VAL A 72 0.79 3.86 -3.15
CA VAL A 72 0.29 4.94 -4.02
C VAL A 72 1.24 6.12 -3.93
N TYR A 73 1.76 6.54 -5.08
CA TYR A 73 2.63 7.70 -5.21
C TYR A 73 1.93 8.78 -6.03
N PHE A 74 2.04 10.02 -5.59
CA PHE A 74 1.59 11.19 -6.33
C PHE A 74 2.70 12.22 -6.39
N LYS A 75 3.03 12.68 -7.59
CA LYS A 75 4.19 13.57 -7.85
C LYS A 75 5.50 13.01 -7.25
N GLY A 76 5.71 11.70 -7.37
CA GLY A 76 6.89 11.00 -6.85
C GLY A 76 6.90 10.79 -5.33
N GLN A 77 5.92 11.27 -4.58
CA GLN A 77 5.83 11.08 -3.14
C GLN A 77 4.81 9.99 -2.79
N ARG A 78 5.15 9.11 -1.86
CA ARG A 78 4.26 8.06 -1.36
C ARG A 78 3.19 8.68 -0.46
N ILE A 79 1.95 8.69 -0.94
CA ILE A 79 0.79 9.24 -0.24
C ILE A 79 -0.04 8.17 0.48
N GLY A 80 0.11 6.91 0.09
CA GLY A 80 -0.60 5.79 0.70
C GLY A 80 0.21 4.52 0.61
N ALA A 81 0.21 3.70 1.67
CA ALA A 81 0.91 2.43 1.71
C ALA A 81 0.17 1.39 2.57
N GLY A 82 0.10 0.16 2.07
CA GLY A 82 -0.40 -0.99 2.81
C GLY A 82 0.73 -1.80 3.45
N THR A 83 0.37 -2.65 4.40
CA THR A 83 1.37 -3.48 5.11
C THR A 83 1.17 -4.98 4.88
N LEU A 84 0.16 -5.36 4.10
CA LEU A 84 -0.22 -6.76 3.92
C LEU A 84 0.90 -7.58 3.28
N GLY A 85 1.47 -7.10 2.17
CA GLY A 85 2.54 -7.80 1.46
C GLY A 85 3.77 -8.08 2.34
N TYR A 86 4.19 -7.09 3.12
CA TYR A 86 5.31 -7.25 4.07
C TYR A 86 5.02 -8.27 5.17
N LYS A 87 3.78 -8.29 5.70
CA LYS A 87 3.36 -9.27 6.71
C LYS A 87 3.31 -10.68 6.11
N GLU A 88 2.83 -10.82 4.89
CA GLU A 88 2.81 -12.09 4.17
C GLU A 88 4.23 -12.58 3.86
N ALA A 89 5.14 -11.68 3.46
CA ALA A 89 6.54 -12.01 3.25
C ALA A 89 7.21 -12.54 4.52
N ILE A 90 6.98 -11.88 5.67
CA ILE A 90 7.47 -12.36 6.97
C ILE A 90 6.90 -13.75 7.30
N LYS A 91 5.61 -13.97 7.06
CA LYS A 91 4.97 -15.26 7.33
C LYS A 91 5.59 -16.37 6.47
N LYS A 92 5.72 -16.14 5.16
CA LYS A 92 6.35 -17.10 4.22
C LYS A 92 7.81 -17.37 4.59
N ALA A 93 8.60 -16.34 4.92
CA ALA A 93 9.99 -16.53 5.34
C ALA A 93 10.09 -17.42 6.58
N LYS A 94 9.22 -17.22 7.58
CA LYS A 94 9.15 -18.06 8.78
C LYS A 94 8.78 -19.51 8.48
N GLU A 95 7.78 -19.73 7.61
CA GLU A 95 7.34 -21.06 7.21
C GLU A 95 8.44 -21.80 6.46
N ASN A 96 9.10 -21.15 5.50
CA ASN A 96 10.21 -21.73 4.74
C ASN A 96 11.41 -22.08 5.65
N ALA A 97 11.82 -21.16 6.52
CA ALA A 97 12.91 -21.41 7.46
C ALA A 97 12.58 -22.58 8.41
N LYS A 98 11.33 -22.67 8.88
CA LYS A 98 10.87 -23.78 9.72
C LYS A 98 10.99 -25.14 9.00
N LEU A 99 10.59 -25.20 7.73
CA LEU A 99 10.71 -26.44 6.93
C LEU A 99 12.17 -26.82 6.73
N GLN A 100 13.01 -25.90 6.29
CA GLN A 100 14.45 -26.17 6.07
C GLN A 100 15.16 -26.62 7.35
N ILE A 101 14.89 -25.97 8.48
CA ILE A 101 15.47 -26.36 9.78
C ILE A 101 14.98 -27.75 10.19
N ALA A 102 13.70 -28.09 9.94
CA ALA A 102 13.18 -29.41 10.27
C ALA A 102 13.85 -30.53 9.44
N GLU A 103 14.10 -30.27 8.14
CA GLU A 103 14.80 -31.20 7.25
C GLU A 103 16.26 -31.41 7.69
N LEU A 104 17.00 -30.34 8.00
CA LEU A 104 18.38 -30.44 8.48
C LEU A 104 18.49 -31.16 9.84
N ASN A 105 17.55 -30.90 10.74
CA ASN A 105 17.49 -31.60 12.03
C ASN A 105 17.18 -33.10 11.87
N LYS A 106 16.38 -33.49 10.87
CA LYS A 106 16.12 -34.88 10.53
C LYS A 106 17.39 -35.54 9.97
N ALA A 107 18.04 -34.90 8.99
CA ALA A 107 19.27 -35.39 8.41
C ALA A 107 20.36 -35.59 9.46
N SER A 108 20.51 -34.68 10.46
CA SER A 108 21.46 -34.83 11.56
C SER A 108 21.12 -35.97 12.52
N LYS A 109 19.86 -36.43 12.57
CA LYS A 109 19.50 -37.62 13.35
C LYS A 109 19.82 -38.91 12.60
N ASP A 110 19.64 -38.90 11.28
CA ASP A 110 19.88 -40.05 10.42
C ASP A 110 21.42 -40.28 10.22
N ASP A 111 22.21 -39.22 10.14
CA ASP A 111 23.67 -39.24 10.06
C ASP A 111 24.32 -38.24 11.05
N PRO A 112 24.80 -38.70 12.21
CA PRO A 112 25.43 -37.83 13.21
C PRO A 112 26.74 -37.18 12.75
N ALA A 113 27.40 -37.68 11.72
CA ALA A 113 28.64 -37.08 11.20
C ALA A 113 28.39 -35.73 10.52
N THR A 114 27.18 -35.51 9.97
CA THR A 114 26.77 -34.25 9.30
C THR A 114 26.25 -33.17 10.26
N LYS A 115 26.19 -33.49 11.56
CA LYS A 115 25.54 -32.59 12.55
C LYS A 115 26.20 -31.21 12.61
N ALA A 116 27.52 -31.13 12.65
CA ALA A 116 28.24 -29.83 12.76
C ALA A 116 28.00 -28.94 11.53
N GLU A 117 27.99 -29.54 10.34
CA GLU A 117 27.66 -28.82 9.08
C GLU A 117 26.23 -28.35 9.04
N ASN A 118 25.28 -29.20 9.44
CA ASN A 118 23.86 -28.87 9.48
C ASN A 118 23.58 -27.80 10.55
N ASP A 119 24.24 -27.83 11.71
CA ASP A 119 24.10 -26.78 12.73
C ASP A 119 24.59 -25.41 12.20
N ALA A 120 25.66 -25.38 11.41
CA ALA A 120 26.14 -24.16 10.74
C ALA A 120 25.13 -23.64 9.73
N LYS A 121 24.53 -24.49 8.88
CA LYS A 121 23.48 -24.14 7.94
C LYS A 121 22.21 -23.62 8.65
N ILE A 122 21.84 -24.23 9.77
CA ILE A 122 20.72 -23.77 10.59
C ILE A 122 20.99 -22.37 11.16
N ALA A 123 22.24 -22.08 11.57
CA ALA A 123 22.58 -20.75 12.05
C ALA A 123 22.49 -19.69 10.94
N GLU A 124 22.92 -20.01 9.71
CA GLU A 124 22.80 -19.16 8.54
C GLU A 124 21.31 -18.89 8.20
N ILE A 125 20.48 -19.93 8.11
CA ILE A 125 19.03 -19.79 7.87
C ILE A 125 18.36 -18.89 8.91
N LYS A 126 18.75 -19.01 10.18
CA LYS A 126 18.22 -18.16 11.25
C LYS A 126 18.67 -16.69 11.11
N ALA A 127 19.92 -16.46 10.68
CA ALA A 127 20.44 -15.12 10.43
C ALA A 127 19.71 -14.46 9.25
N ASP A 128 19.52 -15.18 8.14
CA ASP A 128 18.79 -14.69 6.97
C ASP A 128 17.34 -14.40 7.30
N LEU A 129 16.68 -15.27 8.06
CA LEU A 129 15.33 -15.03 8.54
C LEU A 129 15.24 -13.77 9.40
N ALA A 130 16.20 -13.55 10.30
CA ALA A 130 16.24 -12.37 11.15
C ALA A 130 16.40 -11.08 10.32
N ASN A 131 17.28 -11.10 9.32
CA ASN A 131 17.47 -9.98 8.39
C ASN A 131 16.22 -9.70 7.57
N ALA A 132 15.61 -10.72 6.97
CA ALA A 132 14.36 -10.57 6.20
C ALA A 132 13.23 -10.02 7.07
N ILE A 133 13.09 -10.46 8.32
CA ILE A 133 12.09 -9.92 9.26
C ILE A 133 12.39 -8.45 9.58
N ALA A 134 13.66 -8.09 9.81
CA ALA A 134 14.05 -6.72 10.16
C ALA A 134 13.76 -5.75 9.01
N GLU A 135 14.10 -6.10 7.77
CA GLU A 135 13.82 -5.32 6.58
C GLU A 135 12.30 -5.10 6.39
N ASN A 136 11.52 -6.18 6.41
CA ASN A 136 10.08 -6.07 6.25
C ASN A 136 9.42 -5.27 7.40
N LYS A 137 9.93 -5.36 8.63
CA LYS A 137 9.45 -4.52 9.74
C LYS A 137 9.79 -3.05 9.53
N LYS A 138 10.95 -2.73 8.97
CA LYS A 138 11.33 -1.36 8.60
C LYS A 138 10.37 -0.79 7.56
N GLU A 139 10.03 -1.57 6.52
CA GLU A 139 9.07 -1.17 5.52
C GLU A 139 7.65 -0.97 6.10
N ILE A 140 7.21 -1.84 7.02
CA ILE A 140 5.94 -1.65 7.73
C ILE A 140 5.94 -0.36 8.56
N ALA A 141 7.04 -0.03 9.21
CA ALA A 141 7.16 1.20 9.97
C ALA A 141 7.15 2.44 9.06
N SER A 142 7.87 2.40 7.94
CA SER A 142 7.86 3.43 6.90
C SER A 142 6.46 3.65 6.32
N ALA A 143 5.76 2.57 5.95
CA ALA A 143 4.39 2.64 5.43
C ALA A 143 3.42 3.30 6.44
N LYS A 144 3.54 2.94 7.71
CA LYS A 144 2.72 3.55 8.78
C LYS A 144 3.06 5.03 8.99
N TYR A 145 4.35 5.38 8.93
CA TYR A 145 4.80 6.76 9.04
C TYR A 145 4.22 7.61 7.91
N ASP A 146 4.36 7.17 6.66
CA ASP A 146 3.86 7.90 5.49
C ASP A 146 2.33 8.03 5.50
N ASN A 147 1.62 6.98 5.91
CA ASN A 147 0.17 7.06 6.09
C ASN A 147 -0.25 8.10 7.13
N LYS A 148 0.54 8.28 8.19
CA LYS A 148 0.26 9.25 9.24
C LYS A 148 0.67 10.67 8.85
N HIS A 149 1.78 10.80 8.09
CA HIS A 149 2.41 12.09 7.78
C HIS A 149 2.29 12.48 6.30
N ALA A 150 1.48 11.75 5.50
CA ALA A 150 1.21 12.16 4.13
C ALA A 150 0.68 13.59 4.13
N GLU A 151 1.38 14.46 3.41
CA GLU A 151 1.10 15.88 3.44
C GLU A 151 -0.29 16.19 2.91
N ARG A 152 -1.09 16.84 3.74
CA ARG A 152 -2.48 17.19 3.45
C ARG A 152 -2.58 17.99 2.15
N ASP A 153 -1.67 18.95 1.95
CA ASP A 153 -1.63 19.81 0.78
C ASP A 153 -1.39 19.06 -0.53
N LEU A 154 -0.70 17.92 -0.49
CA LEU A 154 -0.48 17.08 -1.64
C LEU A 154 -1.71 16.24 -1.96
N VAL A 155 -2.31 15.64 -0.94
CA VAL A 155 -3.50 14.79 -1.10
C VAL A 155 -4.71 15.61 -1.56
N THR A 156 -4.88 16.85 -1.08
CA THR A 156 -5.98 17.74 -1.50
C THR A 156 -5.89 18.19 -2.96
N GLN A 157 -4.76 17.97 -3.63
CA GLN A 157 -4.64 18.22 -5.08
C GLN A 157 -5.30 17.11 -5.92
N ILE A 158 -5.63 15.98 -5.30
CA ILE A 158 -6.37 14.89 -5.95
C ILE A 158 -7.85 15.04 -5.57
N GLN A 159 -8.72 15.19 -6.55
CA GLN A 159 -10.15 15.36 -6.32
C GLN A 159 -10.92 14.21 -6.94
N MET A 160 -12.05 13.86 -6.33
CA MET A 160 -12.95 12.84 -6.82
C MET A 160 -14.34 13.40 -6.97
N ILE A 161 -14.94 13.15 -8.13
CA ILE A 161 -16.37 13.39 -8.35
C ILE A 161 -17.10 12.07 -8.08
N PHE A 162 -18.04 12.10 -7.14
CA PHE A 162 -18.83 10.92 -6.81
C PHE A 162 -19.90 10.65 -7.87
N GLN A 163 -20.25 9.37 -8.04
CA GLN A 163 -21.22 8.92 -9.03
C GLN A 163 -22.63 9.51 -8.79
N ASP A 164 -22.99 9.70 -7.53
CA ASP A 164 -24.24 10.37 -7.13
C ASP A 164 -23.90 11.60 -6.25
N PRO A 165 -23.79 12.80 -6.87
CA PRO A 165 -23.49 14.01 -6.13
C PRO A 165 -24.58 14.38 -5.12
N ILE A 166 -25.85 14.09 -5.42
CA ILE A 166 -26.98 14.45 -4.56
C ILE A 166 -26.95 13.63 -3.27
N ALA A 167 -26.73 12.31 -3.37
CA ALA A 167 -26.60 11.45 -2.21
C ALA A 167 -25.35 11.76 -1.37
N SER A 168 -24.37 12.48 -1.93
CA SER A 168 -23.16 12.90 -1.24
C SER A 168 -23.34 14.17 -0.41
N LEU A 169 -24.44 14.90 -0.59
CA LEU A 169 -24.74 16.13 0.13
C LEU A 169 -25.60 15.83 1.36
N ASN A 170 -25.38 16.58 2.44
CA ASN A 170 -26.23 16.48 3.61
C ASN A 170 -27.60 17.12 3.33
N PRO A 171 -28.71 16.35 3.27
CA PRO A 171 -30.03 16.87 2.92
C PRO A 171 -30.60 17.85 3.95
N ARG A 172 -29.98 17.97 5.12
CA ARG A 172 -30.39 18.90 6.19
C ARG A 172 -29.69 20.25 6.11
N MET A 173 -28.73 20.40 5.21
CA MET A 173 -27.97 21.65 5.02
C MET A 173 -28.44 22.39 3.77
N THR A 174 -28.48 23.68 3.86
CA THR A 174 -28.70 24.54 2.70
C THR A 174 -27.45 24.55 1.80
N VAL A 175 -27.62 24.86 0.51
CA VAL A 175 -26.50 24.99 -0.43
C VAL A 175 -25.43 25.97 0.09
N ARG A 176 -25.87 27.06 0.74
CA ARG A 176 -24.97 28.05 1.34
C ARG A 176 -24.13 27.43 2.45
N GLU A 177 -24.72 26.65 3.34
CA GLU A 177 -24.01 25.96 4.44
C GLU A 177 -23.01 24.96 3.92
N ILE A 178 -23.38 24.15 2.91
CA ILE A 178 -22.49 23.16 2.28
C ILE A 178 -21.26 23.85 1.66
N ILE A 179 -21.45 24.97 0.98
CA ILE A 179 -20.33 25.73 0.39
C ILE A 179 -19.47 26.39 1.49
N ALA A 180 -20.11 26.94 2.52
CA ALA A 180 -19.42 27.63 3.61
C ALA A 180 -18.61 26.66 4.46
N GLU A 181 -19.08 25.43 4.69
CA GLU A 181 -18.36 24.40 5.46
C GLU A 181 -16.95 24.13 4.92
N VAL A 182 -16.81 24.03 3.59
CA VAL A 182 -15.52 23.84 2.94
C VAL A 182 -14.54 25.00 3.19
N MET A 183 -15.06 26.22 3.36
CA MET A 183 -14.23 27.41 3.64
C MET A 183 -13.80 27.49 5.10
N VAL A 184 -14.56 26.92 6.02
CA VAL A 184 -14.30 26.96 7.47
C VAL A 184 -13.34 25.84 7.91
N ILE A 185 -13.33 24.70 7.22
CA ILE A 185 -12.49 23.54 7.55
C ILE A 185 -11.02 23.73 7.13
N LYS A 186 -10.68 24.80 6.45
CA LYS A 186 -9.32 25.08 5.97
C LYS A 186 -8.41 25.60 7.11
#